data_1492f0431394d025ce317fe7069dd2a3
#
_entry.id   1492f0431394d025ce317fe7069dd2a3
#
_cell.length_a   1.000
_cell.length_b   1.000
_cell.length_c   1.000
_cell.angle_alpha   90.00
_cell.angle_beta   90.00
_cell.angle_gamma   90.00
#
_symmetry.space_group_name_H-M   'P 1'
#
loop_
_entity.id
_entity.type
_entity.pdbx_description
1 polymer ?
#
loop_
_entity_poly.entity_id
_entity_poly.type
_entity_poly.pdbx_seq_one_letter_code
_entity_poly.pdbx_strand_id
1 'polypeptide(L)'
;TNKKLGGKVQCICVAYEGMERFFPADKIVMTGNPIRSVFVPCTQEMKEEGVKDYGLDPAKKHIFVVGGSLVSSKINQIMRKWISEGCPGSEGVDVLWQCGKYYKAGIDQFMAEETAKNPALKDTVRYSDFIGRMDLAYAAADVVISRSGASSVSELCAAHKAVVFIPSPNVAEDHQTHNAMALVRKDAAMIVKDADAMEKMMPTALELLRKPEKIASLEENAGKMALPDAARKIADEIYKLV
;
A
#
# COMPACT_ATOMS: atom_id res chain seq x y z
N THR A 1 -7.97 24.51 -3.07
CA THR A 1 -8.66 24.67 -4.36
C THR A 1 -10.03 23.99 -4.31
N ASN A 2 -10.14 22.72 -3.96
CA ASN A 2 -11.40 21.96 -3.99
C ASN A 2 -12.53 22.59 -3.14
N LYS A 3 -12.22 23.05 -1.91
CA LYS A 3 -13.20 23.74 -1.04
C LYS A 3 -13.79 24.99 -1.71
N LYS A 4 -12.98 25.76 -2.47
CA LYS A 4 -13.45 26.96 -3.19
C LYS A 4 -14.35 26.63 -4.38
N LEU A 5 -14.13 25.47 -5.01
CA LEU A 5 -14.92 25.02 -6.17
C LEU A 5 -16.23 24.33 -5.74
N GLY A 6 -16.26 23.72 -4.55
CA GLY A 6 -17.41 22.95 -4.09
C GLY A 6 -18.77 23.65 -4.14
N GLY A 7 -18.79 24.96 -3.87
CA GLY A 7 -20.03 25.76 -4.01
C GLY A 7 -20.47 26.02 -5.46
N LYS A 8 -19.58 25.86 -6.44
CA LYS A 8 -19.79 26.25 -7.85
C LYS A 8 -20.09 25.07 -8.78
N VAL A 9 -19.82 23.84 -8.34
CA VAL A 9 -20.05 22.62 -9.12
C VAL A 9 -21.43 22.05 -8.84
N GLN A 10 -21.93 21.23 -9.75
CA GLN A 10 -23.22 20.57 -9.64
C GLN A 10 -23.15 19.30 -8.80
N CYS A 11 -22.03 18.55 -8.90
CA CYS A 11 -21.80 17.29 -8.24
C CYS A 11 -20.35 17.22 -7.70
N ILE A 12 -20.17 16.53 -6.57
CA ILE A 12 -18.86 16.30 -5.92
C ILE A 12 -18.71 14.82 -5.66
N CYS A 13 -17.95 14.15 -6.50
CA CYS A 13 -17.62 12.74 -6.33
C CYS A 13 -16.58 12.59 -5.23
N VAL A 14 -16.86 11.75 -4.23
CA VAL A 14 -15.97 11.52 -3.09
C VAL A 14 -15.65 10.05 -2.90
N ALA A 15 -14.52 9.77 -2.25
CA ALA A 15 -14.04 8.41 -1.99
C ALA A 15 -14.17 7.99 -0.51
N TYR A 16 -14.48 8.93 0.38
CA TYR A 16 -14.53 8.67 1.82
C TYR A 16 -15.79 9.32 2.43
N GLU A 17 -16.31 8.69 3.49
CA GLU A 17 -17.39 9.24 4.32
C GLU A 17 -16.93 10.51 5.08
N GLY A 18 -17.88 11.30 5.56
CA GLY A 18 -17.61 12.48 6.37
C GLY A 18 -17.12 13.69 5.57
N MET A 19 -17.33 13.71 4.26
CA MET A 19 -16.93 14.82 3.39
C MET A 19 -17.89 16.01 3.43
N GLU A 20 -19.06 15.85 4.03
CA GLU A 20 -20.06 16.93 4.28
C GLU A 20 -19.51 18.05 5.17
N ARG A 21 -18.47 17.78 5.98
CA ARG A 21 -17.75 18.80 6.74
C ARG A 21 -16.93 19.77 5.87
N PHE A 22 -16.73 19.43 4.59
CA PHE A 22 -15.93 20.22 3.65
C PHE A 22 -16.72 20.72 2.46
N PHE A 23 -17.84 20.06 2.12
CA PHE A 23 -18.63 20.30 0.92
C PHE A 23 -20.13 20.28 1.22
N PRO A 24 -20.97 20.97 0.41
CA PRO A 24 -22.42 20.88 0.52
C PRO A 24 -22.90 19.43 0.41
N ALA A 25 -23.63 18.95 1.40
CA ALA A 25 -24.05 17.55 1.51
C ALA A 25 -24.93 17.10 0.33
N ASP A 26 -25.78 18.00 -0.16
CA ASP A 26 -26.69 17.81 -1.30
C ASP A 26 -25.97 17.59 -2.63
N LYS A 27 -24.68 17.92 -2.73
CA LYS A 27 -23.85 17.75 -3.94
C LYS A 27 -22.92 16.56 -3.86
N ILE A 28 -22.82 15.89 -2.71
CA ILE A 28 -21.88 14.79 -2.51
C ILE A 28 -22.46 13.50 -3.07
N VAL A 29 -21.65 12.81 -3.88
CA VAL A 29 -21.93 11.45 -4.36
C VAL A 29 -20.74 10.55 -4.01
N MET A 30 -21.00 9.45 -3.30
CA MET A 30 -20.01 8.46 -2.94
C MET A 30 -19.72 7.56 -4.16
N THR A 31 -18.70 7.89 -4.91
CA THR A 31 -18.28 7.11 -6.11
C THR A 31 -17.10 6.18 -5.85
N GLY A 32 -16.25 6.53 -4.90
CA GLY A 32 -14.94 5.94 -4.73
C GLY A 32 -13.86 6.68 -5.53
N ASN A 33 -12.63 6.21 -5.41
CA ASN A 33 -11.47 6.71 -6.17
C ASN A 33 -11.34 5.93 -7.48
N PRO A 34 -11.20 6.57 -8.63
CA PRO A 34 -10.95 5.87 -9.88
C PRO A 34 -9.55 5.25 -9.86
N ILE A 35 -9.49 3.94 -9.80
CA ILE A 35 -8.28 3.14 -9.87
C ILE A 35 -8.27 2.32 -11.16
N ARG A 36 -7.12 1.75 -11.51
CA ARG A 36 -7.02 0.87 -12.68
C ARG A 36 -7.86 -0.40 -12.46
N SER A 37 -8.50 -0.89 -13.50
CA SER A 37 -9.38 -2.08 -13.48
C SER A 37 -8.65 -3.40 -13.20
N VAL A 38 -7.32 -3.41 -13.24
CA VAL A 38 -6.49 -4.58 -12.90
C VAL A 38 -6.50 -4.90 -11.40
N PHE A 39 -6.91 -3.95 -10.55
CA PHE A 39 -7.02 -4.19 -9.11
C PHE A 39 -8.37 -4.84 -8.79
N VAL A 40 -8.32 -6.13 -8.62
CA VAL A 40 -9.43 -7.01 -8.25
C VAL A 40 -9.02 -7.84 -7.03
N PRO A 41 -9.96 -8.51 -6.34
CA PRO A 41 -9.60 -9.43 -5.27
C PRO A 41 -8.52 -10.42 -5.72
N CYS A 42 -7.41 -10.49 -4.99
CA CYS A 42 -6.30 -11.36 -5.34
C CYS A 42 -6.70 -12.82 -5.27
N THR A 43 -6.44 -13.56 -6.36
CA THR A 43 -6.68 -15.02 -6.43
C THR A 43 -5.40 -15.80 -6.14
N GLN A 44 -5.53 -17.10 -5.91
CA GLN A 44 -4.37 -17.97 -5.73
C GLN A 44 -3.51 -18.04 -7.00
N GLU A 45 -4.12 -18.05 -8.19
CA GLU A 45 -3.42 -18.04 -9.46
C GLU A 45 -2.58 -16.75 -9.63
N MET A 46 -3.15 -15.59 -9.29
CA MET A 46 -2.42 -14.32 -9.30
C MET A 46 -1.26 -14.34 -8.30
N LYS A 47 -1.42 -14.97 -7.14
CA LYS A 47 -0.36 -15.12 -6.15
C LYS A 47 0.78 -15.97 -6.71
N GLU A 48 0.49 -17.11 -7.30
CA GLU A 48 1.49 -18.00 -7.89
C GLU A 48 2.23 -17.33 -9.05
N GLU A 49 1.49 -16.63 -9.94
CA GLU A 49 2.09 -15.82 -11.01
C GLU A 49 3.02 -14.75 -10.44
N GLY A 50 2.58 -13.98 -9.45
CA GLY A 50 3.37 -12.92 -8.85
C GLY A 50 4.61 -13.43 -8.10
N VAL A 51 4.51 -14.53 -7.37
CA VAL A 51 5.63 -15.20 -6.70
C VAL A 51 6.70 -15.58 -7.74
N LYS A 52 6.27 -16.16 -8.87
CA LYS A 52 7.16 -16.54 -9.97
C LYS A 52 7.80 -15.32 -10.64
N ASP A 53 7.00 -14.31 -11.00
CA ASP A 53 7.46 -13.10 -11.71
C ASP A 53 8.51 -12.32 -10.92
N TYR A 54 8.34 -12.25 -9.59
CA TYR A 54 9.27 -11.54 -8.71
C TYR A 54 10.39 -12.43 -8.15
N GLY A 55 10.45 -13.70 -8.54
CA GLY A 55 11.50 -14.64 -8.11
C GLY A 55 11.50 -14.88 -6.60
N LEU A 56 10.31 -14.89 -5.99
CA LEU A 56 10.11 -15.19 -4.57
C LEU A 56 10.05 -16.70 -4.35
N ASP A 57 10.39 -17.15 -3.15
CA ASP A 57 10.33 -18.57 -2.79
C ASP A 57 8.88 -18.96 -2.40
N PRO A 58 8.22 -19.86 -3.14
CA PRO A 58 6.84 -20.24 -2.86
C PRO A 58 6.66 -20.95 -1.50
N ALA A 59 7.73 -21.44 -0.87
CA ALA A 59 7.68 -22.04 0.45
C ALA A 59 7.70 -21.02 1.60
N LYS A 60 7.96 -19.74 1.28
CA LYS A 60 8.06 -18.66 2.28
C LYS A 60 6.80 -17.79 2.32
N LYS A 61 6.74 -16.94 3.34
CA LYS A 61 5.80 -15.82 3.42
C LYS A 61 6.40 -14.57 2.76
N HIS A 62 5.55 -13.68 2.25
CA HIS A 62 6.01 -12.54 1.46
C HIS A 62 5.53 -11.22 2.04
N ILE A 63 6.45 -10.26 2.18
CA ILE A 63 6.15 -8.86 2.47
C ILE A 63 6.45 -8.03 1.22
N PHE A 64 5.50 -7.20 0.80
CA PHE A 64 5.75 -6.19 -0.21
C PHE A 64 5.89 -4.80 0.42
N VAL A 65 7.00 -4.12 0.18
CA VAL A 65 7.29 -2.78 0.71
C VAL A 65 7.27 -1.76 -0.43
N VAL A 66 6.35 -0.78 -0.34
CA VAL A 66 6.17 0.25 -1.36
C VAL A 66 5.99 1.63 -0.74
N GLY A 67 6.77 2.60 -1.20
CA GLY A 67 6.76 3.97 -0.68
C GLY A 67 5.76 4.93 -1.34
N GLY A 68 4.86 4.42 -2.22
CA GLY A 68 3.99 5.24 -3.07
C GLY A 68 4.70 5.74 -4.34
N SER A 69 4.03 6.56 -5.16
CA SER A 69 4.51 6.99 -6.49
C SER A 69 5.81 7.80 -6.46
N LEU A 70 6.04 8.59 -5.42
CA LEU A 70 7.26 9.40 -5.26
C LEU A 70 8.33 8.69 -4.42
N VAL A 71 8.04 7.49 -3.97
CA VAL A 71 8.84 6.68 -3.04
C VAL A 71 9.25 7.45 -1.78
N SER A 72 9.33 6.76 -0.66
CA SER A 72 9.65 7.38 0.63
C SER A 72 11.11 7.18 0.98
N SER A 73 11.89 8.27 1.09
CA SER A 73 13.27 8.19 1.61
C SER A 73 13.31 7.55 3.00
N LYS A 74 12.31 7.82 3.83
CA LYS A 74 12.19 7.23 5.17
C LYS A 74 12.02 5.71 5.12
N ILE A 75 11.12 5.20 4.26
CA ILE A 75 10.95 3.74 4.08
C ILE A 75 12.24 3.12 3.57
N ASN A 76 12.92 3.76 2.60
CA ASN A 76 14.21 3.28 2.11
C ASN A 76 15.29 3.25 3.21
N GLN A 77 15.33 4.26 4.08
CA GLN A 77 16.26 4.28 5.22
C GLN A 77 15.97 3.14 6.20
N ILE A 78 14.69 2.86 6.47
CA ILE A 78 14.27 1.76 7.34
C ILE A 78 14.69 0.42 6.74
N MET A 79 14.44 0.22 5.45
CA MET A 79 14.85 -1.02 4.75
C MET A 79 16.36 -1.21 4.80
N ARG A 80 17.13 -0.16 4.51
CA ARG A 80 18.60 -0.22 4.61
C ARG A 80 19.08 -0.60 6.01
N LYS A 81 18.52 0.03 7.05
CA LYS A 81 18.84 -0.29 8.45
C LYS A 81 18.56 -1.75 8.75
N TRP A 82 17.34 -2.21 8.46
CA TRP A 82 16.92 -3.59 8.71
C TRP A 82 17.81 -4.63 7.97
N ILE A 83 18.19 -4.34 6.71
CA ILE A 83 19.10 -5.18 5.93
C ILE A 83 20.50 -5.20 6.54
N SER A 84 21.05 -4.03 6.94
CA SER A 84 22.38 -3.94 7.59
C SER A 84 22.44 -4.68 8.93
N GLU A 85 21.31 -4.86 9.61
CA GLU A 85 21.16 -5.63 10.84
C GLU A 85 20.99 -7.15 10.57
N GLY A 86 21.07 -7.58 9.31
CA GLY A 86 20.95 -8.99 8.90
C GLY A 86 19.51 -9.48 8.78
N CYS A 87 18.55 -8.58 8.50
CA CYS A 87 17.13 -8.89 8.35
C CYS A 87 16.52 -9.62 9.56
N PRO A 88 16.59 -9.07 10.77
CA PRO A 88 16.14 -9.78 11.96
C PRO A 88 14.67 -10.19 11.86
N GLY A 89 14.38 -11.45 12.21
CA GLY A 89 13.04 -12.04 12.21
C GLY A 89 12.50 -12.44 10.84
N SER A 90 13.34 -12.49 9.80
CA SER A 90 12.96 -12.85 8.42
C SER A 90 13.06 -14.34 8.12
N GLU A 91 13.24 -15.19 9.10
CA GLU A 91 13.25 -16.65 8.88
C GLU A 91 11.95 -17.10 8.21
N GLY A 92 12.07 -17.71 7.02
CA GLY A 92 10.92 -18.13 6.22
C GLY A 92 10.12 -16.98 5.58
N VAL A 93 10.77 -15.80 5.39
CA VAL A 93 10.14 -14.62 4.78
C VAL A 93 10.99 -14.08 3.64
N ASP A 94 10.35 -13.79 2.51
CA ASP A 94 10.93 -12.98 1.44
C ASP A 94 10.31 -11.59 1.44
N VAL A 95 11.11 -10.59 1.06
CA VAL A 95 10.67 -9.20 0.95
C VAL A 95 10.86 -8.72 -0.49
N LEU A 96 9.77 -8.28 -1.13
CA LEU A 96 9.80 -7.50 -2.35
C LEU A 96 9.80 -6.02 -1.99
N TRP A 97 10.75 -5.25 -2.50
CA TRP A 97 10.91 -3.84 -2.15
C TRP A 97 10.98 -2.94 -3.38
N GLN A 98 10.05 -2.01 -3.51
CA GLN A 98 10.14 -0.92 -4.50
C GLN A 98 10.90 0.25 -3.91
N CYS A 99 12.15 0.43 -4.35
CA CYS A 99 13.04 1.47 -3.83
C CYS A 99 12.95 2.82 -4.57
N GLY A 100 12.41 2.84 -5.80
CA GLY A 100 12.24 4.03 -6.63
C GLY A 100 13.46 4.43 -7.47
N LYS A 101 13.18 4.95 -8.67
CA LYS A 101 14.22 5.30 -9.66
C LYS A 101 15.30 6.22 -9.11
N TYR A 102 14.90 7.24 -8.35
CA TYR A 102 15.84 8.21 -7.79
C TYR A 102 16.86 7.58 -6.85
N TYR A 103 16.46 6.54 -6.11
CA TYR A 103 17.30 5.89 -5.09
C TYR A 103 18.05 4.67 -5.62
N LYS A 104 17.69 4.16 -6.81
CA LYS A 104 18.13 2.85 -7.34
C LYS A 104 19.65 2.69 -7.31
N ALA A 105 20.41 3.64 -7.85
CA ALA A 105 21.87 3.54 -7.92
C ALA A 105 22.51 3.42 -6.53
N GLY A 106 22.06 4.23 -5.56
CA GLY A 106 22.55 4.15 -4.18
C GLY A 106 22.11 2.89 -3.44
N ILE A 107 20.95 2.32 -3.81
CA ILE A 107 20.50 1.03 -3.28
C ILE A 107 21.29 -0.12 -3.91
N ASP A 108 21.61 -0.07 -5.20
CA ASP A 108 22.42 -1.09 -5.86
C ASP A 108 23.80 -1.22 -5.21
N GLN A 109 24.47 -0.08 -4.97
CA GLN A 109 25.75 -0.07 -4.27
C GLN A 109 25.61 -0.66 -2.86
N PHE A 110 24.62 -0.19 -2.10
CA PHE A 110 24.35 -0.67 -0.75
C PHE A 110 24.07 -2.18 -0.73
N MET A 111 23.22 -2.69 -1.62
CA MET A 111 22.91 -4.12 -1.67
C MET A 111 24.11 -4.96 -2.09
N ALA A 112 24.98 -4.46 -2.98
CA ALA A 112 26.21 -5.13 -3.33
C ALA A 112 27.17 -5.27 -2.13
N GLU A 113 27.33 -4.19 -1.34
CA GLU A 113 28.16 -4.18 -0.13
C GLU A 113 27.60 -5.12 0.95
N GLU A 114 26.29 -5.08 1.22
CA GLU A 114 25.68 -5.94 2.24
C GLU A 114 25.63 -7.41 1.82
N THR A 115 25.39 -7.69 0.53
CA THR A 115 25.38 -9.06 0.00
C THR A 115 26.78 -9.69 0.01
N ALA A 116 27.84 -8.88 -0.15
CA ALA A 116 29.21 -9.36 -0.01
C ALA A 116 29.51 -9.81 1.42
N LYS A 117 28.90 -9.17 2.44
CA LYS A 117 29.03 -9.56 3.85
C LYS A 117 28.11 -10.74 4.21
N ASN A 118 26.90 -10.77 3.66
CA ASN A 118 25.89 -11.80 3.92
C ASN A 118 25.23 -12.23 2.59
N PRO A 119 25.72 -13.28 1.92
CA PRO A 119 25.18 -13.77 0.65
C PRO A 119 23.71 -14.20 0.71
N ALA A 120 23.19 -14.62 1.88
CA ALA A 120 21.80 -15.04 2.05
C ALA A 120 20.78 -13.89 1.86
N LEU A 121 21.22 -12.65 1.88
CA LEU A 121 20.36 -11.49 1.58
C LEU A 121 19.76 -11.57 0.18
N LYS A 122 20.42 -12.21 -0.79
CA LYS A 122 19.88 -12.43 -2.14
C LYS A 122 18.62 -13.30 -2.13
N ASP A 123 18.50 -14.18 -1.14
CA ASP A 123 17.37 -15.09 -0.99
C ASP A 123 16.29 -14.55 -0.06
N THR A 124 16.51 -13.37 0.52
CA THR A 124 15.57 -12.73 1.45
C THR A 124 14.98 -11.44 0.87
N VAL A 125 15.76 -10.67 0.12
CA VAL A 125 15.33 -9.36 -0.39
C VAL A 125 15.42 -9.28 -1.91
N ARG A 126 14.29 -9.09 -2.56
CA ARG A 126 14.18 -8.70 -3.96
C ARG A 126 13.83 -7.22 -4.02
N TYR A 127 14.49 -6.44 -4.86
CA TYR A 127 14.21 -5.02 -4.96
C TYR A 127 14.24 -4.53 -6.40
N SER A 128 13.40 -3.54 -6.68
CA SER A 128 13.31 -2.89 -7.98
C SER A 128 13.08 -1.38 -7.81
N ASP A 129 13.50 -0.62 -8.79
CA ASP A 129 13.17 0.81 -8.85
C ASP A 129 11.70 1.07 -9.12
N PHE A 130 11.05 0.19 -9.89
CA PHE A 130 9.65 0.32 -10.27
C PHE A 130 8.99 -1.06 -10.41
N ILE A 131 7.75 -1.16 -9.95
CA ILE A 131 6.90 -2.35 -10.08
C ILE A 131 5.85 -2.10 -11.15
N GLY A 132 5.99 -2.73 -12.31
CA GLY A 132 5.06 -2.58 -13.45
C GLY A 132 3.73 -3.27 -13.22
N ARG A 133 3.77 -4.52 -12.72
CA ARG A 133 2.61 -5.35 -12.39
C ARG A 133 2.32 -5.26 -10.90
N MET A 134 1.83 -4.08 -10.46
CA MET A 134 1.48 -3.82 -9.07
C MET A 134 0.38 -4.77 -8.56
N ASP A 135 -0.53 -5.19 -9.44
CA ASP A 135 -1.56 -6.21 -9.19
C ASP A 135 -0.93 -7.54 -8.74
N LEU A 136 0.08 -8.02 -9.45
CA LEU A 136 0.80 -9.25 -9.09
C LEU A 136 1.67 -9.07 -7.84
N ALA A 137 2.26 -7.89 -7.64
CA ALA A 137 3.02 -7.61 -6.41
C ALA A 137 2.11 -7.63 -5.17
N TYR A 138 0.90 -7.07 -5.28
CA TYR A 138 -0.09 -7.20 -4.21
C TYR A 138 -0.52 -8.66 -4.02
N ALA A 139 -0.80 -9.39 -5.10
CA ALA A 139 -1.21 -10.78 -5.00
C ALA A 139 -0.13 -11.69 -4.38
N ALA A 140 1.13 -11.51 -4.75
CA ALA A 140 2.25 -12.26 -4.17
C ALA A 140 2.42 -12.04 -2.67
N ALA A 141 2.12 -10.83 -2.17
CA ALA A 141 2.35 -10.47 -0.78
C ALA A 141 1.30 -11.08 0.16
N ASP A 142 1.73 -11.60 1.31
CA ASP A 142 0.86 -11.90 2.45
C ASP A 142 0.57 -10.63 3.26
N VAL A 143 1.55 -9.72 3.35
CA VAL A 143 1.40 -8.41 4.01
C VAL A 143 2.03 -7.33 3.15
N VAL A 144 1.34 -6.19 3.01
CA VAL A 144 1.87 -5.02 2.31
C VAL A 144 2.24 -3.93 3.31
N ILE A 145 3.41 -3.32 3.15
CA ILE A 145 3.79 -2.08 3.85
C ILE A 145 3.69 -0.94 2.83
N SER A 146 2.89 0.08 3.11
CA SER A 146 2.66 1.16 2.16
C SER A 146 2.46 2.53 2.82
N ARG A 147 2.71 3.59 2.06
CA ARG A 147 2.13 4.90 2.34
C ARG A 147 0.62 4.86 2.09
N SER A 148 -0.13 5.73 2.74
CA SER A 148 -1.60 5.77 2.68
C SER A 148 -2.15 6.88 1.78
N GLY A 149 -1.54 7.04 0.59
CA GLY A 149 -2.12 7.88 -0.46
C GLY A 149 -3.49 7.34 -0.92
N ALA A 150 -4.38 8.23 -1.34
CA ALA A 150 -5.77 7.86 -1.67
C ALA A 150 -5.87 6.72 -2.69
N SER A 151 -5.07 6.75 -3.77
CA SER A 151 -5.05 5.68 -4.78
C SER A 151 -4.57 4.36 -4.18
N SER A 152 -3.45 4.37 -3.42
CA SER A 152 -2.91 3.16 -2.80
C SER A 152 -3.90 2.51 -1.84
N VAL A 153 -4.61 3.32 -1.04
CA VAL A 153 -5.65 2.82 -0.13
C VAL A 153 -6.77 2.14 -0.92
N SER A 154 -7.25 2.78 -1.99
CA SER A 154 -8.33 2.22 -2.82
C SER A 154 -7.89 0.97 -3.58
N GLU A 155 -6.66 0.93 -4.09
CA GLU A 155 -6.07 -0.24 -4.74
C GLU A 155 -5.94 -1.44 -3.79
N LEU A 156 -5.47 -1.19 -2.55
CA LEU A 156 -5.32 -2.23 -1.52
C LEU A 156 -6.66 -2.78 -1.03
N CYS A 157 -7.69 -1.91 -0.91
CA CYS A 157 -9.05 -2.36 -0.65
C CYS A 157 -9.58 -3.25 -1.77
N ALA A 158 -9.42 -2.82 -3.05
CA ALA A 158 -9.89 -3.59 -4.20
C ALA A 158 -9.16 -4.93 -4.35
N ALA A 159 -7.87 -4.98 -4.00
CA ALA A 159 -7.07 -6.19 -4.00
C ALA A 159 -7.28 -7.08 -2.76
N HIS A 160 -8.10 -6.66 -1.80
CA HIS A 160 -8.34 -7.35 -0.53
C HIS A 160 -7.03 -7.68 0.19
N LYS A 161 -6.17 -6.69 0.46
CA LYS A 161 -4.83 -6.94 1.04
C LYS A 161 -4.70 -6.47 2.47
N ALA A 162 -4.11 -7.33 3.29
CA ALA A 162 -3.65 -6.96 4.62
C ALA A 162 -2.49 -5.95 4.51
N VAL A 163 -2.62 -4.80 5.14
CA VAL A 163 -1.65 -3.70 5.01
C VAL A 163 -1.27 -3.07 6.35
N VAL A 164 0.01 -2.74 6.46
CA VAL A 164 0.56 -1.87 7.50
C VAL A 164 0.86 -0.52 6.86
N PHE A 165 0.06 0.48 7.15
CA PHE A 165 0.26 1.83 6.66
C PHE A 165 1.32 2.58 7.46
N ILE A 166 2.16 3.33 6.73
CA ILE A 166 3.11 4.30 7.28
C ILE A 166 2.74 5.67 6.68
N PRO A 167 1.79 6.41 7.27
CA PRO A 167 1.37 7.71 6.73
C PRO A 167 2.53 8.69 6.64
N SER A 168 2.63 9.44 5.55
CA SER A 168 3.62 10.52 5.42
C SER A 168 3.17 11.74 6.23
N PRO A 169 4.02 12.29 7.11
CA PRO A 169 3.69 13.51 7.83
C PRO A 169 3.80 14.78 6.94
N ASN A 170 4.49 14.67 5.80
CA ASN A 170 4.81 15.80 4.93
C ASN A 170 3.74 16.00 3.83
N VAL A 171 2.46 15.96 4.22
CA VAL A 171 1.33 16.12 3.30
C VAL A 171 0.33 17.13 3.85
N ALA A 172 -0.36 17.85 2.96
CA ALA A 172 -1.33 18.86 3.35
C ALA A 172 -2.46 18.24 4.22
N GLU A 173 -2.82 18.93 5.30
CA GLU A 173 -3.94 18.57 6.18
C GLU A 173 -3.87 17.13 6.74
N ASP A 174 -2.66 16.55 6.85
CA ASP A 174 -2.43 15.18 7.36
C ASP A 174 -3.33 14.12 6.70
N HIS A 175 -3.64 14.32 5.41
CA HIS A 175 -4.62 13.48 4.71
C HIS A 175 -4.22 11.98 4.66
N GLN A 176 -2.92 11.64 4.69
CA GLN A 176 -2.51 10.24 4.73
C GLN A 176 -2.87 9.55 6.04
N THR A 177 -2.72 10.22 7.18
CA THR A 177 -3.18 9.67 8.46
C THR A 177 -4.69 9.49 8.45
N HIS A 178 -5.44 10.46 7.93
CA HIS A 178 -6.89 10.34 7.81
C HIS A 178 -7.31 9.16 6.93
N ASN A 179 -6.67 8.96 5.78
CA ASN A 179 -6.93 7.83 4.89
C ASN A 179 -6.65 6.48 5.58
N ALA A 180 -5.49 6.34 6.23
CA ALA A 180 -5.15 5.13 6.98
C ALA A 180 -6.16 4.84 8.10
N MET A 181 -6.52 5.87 8.88
CA MET A 181 -7.44 5.73 10.01
C MET A 181 -8.87 5.36 9.58
N ALA A 182 -9.27 5.69 8.35
CA ALA A 182 -10.55 5.23 7.82
C ALA A 182 -10.62 3.69 7.75
N LEU A 183 -9.52 3.03 7.40
CA LEU A 183 -9.41 1.56 7.38
C LEU A 183 -9.17 0.99 8.77
N VAL A 184 -8.28 1.59 9.55
CA VAL A 184 -7.93 1.11 10.89
C VAL A 184 -9.15 1.05 11.81
N ARG A 185 -10.02 2.07 11.77
CA ARG A 185 -11.28 2.10 12.56
C ARG A 185 -12.27 1.00 12.18
N LYS A 186 -12.14 0.42 10.98
CA LYS A 186 -12.96 -0.69 10.47
C LYS A 186 -12.23 -2.04 10.58
N ASP A 187 -11.11 -2.07 11.30
CA ASP A 187 -10.22 -3.25 11.42
C ASP A 187 -9.82 -3.83 10.05
N ALA A 188 -9.59 -2.94 9.07
CA ALA A 188 -9.22 -3.27 7.68
C ALA A 188 -7.73 -2.98 7.37
N ALA A 189 -6.99 -2.41 8.31
CA ALA A 189 -5.56 -2.13 8.19
C ALA A 189 -4.90 -1.96 9.55
N MET A 190 -3.58 -2.06 9.57
CA MET A 190 -2.74 -1.61 10.68
C MET A 190 -2.04 -0.29 10.33
N ILE A 191 -1.58 0.43 11.34
CA ILE A 191 -0.87 1.69 11.17
C ILE A 191 0.36 1.75 12.08
N VAL A 192 1.47 2.25 11.54
CA VAL A 192 2.65 2.66 12.31
C VAL A 192 2.93 4.12 11.99
N LYS A 193 3.04 4.97 13.00
CA LYS A 193 3.35 6.38 12.80
C LYS A 193 4.74 6.55 12.18
N ASP A 194 4.92 7.50 11.28
CA ASP A 194 6.22 7.76 10.62
C ASP A 194 7.36 7.99 11.63
N ALA A 195 7.06 8.64 12.75
CA ALA A 195 8.04 8.88 13.83
C ALA A 195 8.56 7.55 14.44
N ASP A 196 7.69 6.56 14.59
CA ASP A 196 8.01 5.27 15.19
C ASP A 196 8.48 4.22 14.15
N ALA A 197 8.38 4.55 12.85
CA ALA A 197 8.52 3.57 11.78
C ALA A 197 9.93 2.94 11.72
N MET A 198 10.97 3.69 12.12
CA MET A 198 12.34 3.17 12.13
C MET A 198 12.50 1.91 12.97
N GLU A 199 11.75 1.81 14.05
CA GLU A 199 11.82 0.69 15.00
C GLU A 199 10.67 -0.31 14.84
N LYS A 200 9.50 0.16 14.36
CA LYS A 200 8.27 -0.62 14.40
C LYS A 200 7.79 -1.16 13.04
N MET A 201 8.24 -0.58 11.91
CA MET A 201 7.70 -0.95 10.59
C MET A 201 7.87 -2.44 10.29
N MET A 202 9.11 -2.92 10.24
CA MET A 202 9.39 -4.33 9.94
C MET A 202 8.92 -5.27 11.06
N PRO A 203 9.16 -4.99 12.36
CA PRO A 203 8.62 -5.83 13.43
C PRO A 203 7.10 -6.00 13.38
N THR A 204 6.34 -4.93 13.10
CA THR A 204 4.87 -5.01 13.00
C THR A 204 4.43 -5.92 11.85
N ALA A 205 5.05 -5.80 10.68
CA ALA A 205 4.71 -6.64 9.53
C ALA A 205 5.10 -8.11 9.76
N LEU A 206 6.28 -8.36 10.31
CA LEU A 206 6.75 -9.71 10.65
C LEU A 206 5.88 -10.37 11.74
N GLU A 207 5.44 -9.61 12.73
CA GLU A 207 4.50 -10.09 13.74
C GLU A 207 3.14 -10.42 13.12
N LEU A 208 2.65 -9.57 12.20
CA LEU A 208 1.39 -9.81 11.50
C LEU A 208 1.45 -11.10 10.66
N LEU A 209 2.55 -11.39 9.98
CA LEU A 209 2.75 -12.65 9.24
C LEU A 209 2.57 -13.91 10.09
N ARG A 210 2.82 -13.84 11.40
CA ARG A 210 2.64 -14.94 12.34
C ARG A 210 1.19 -15.11 12.81
N LYS A 211 0.27 -14.24 12.34
CA LYS A 211 -1.14 -14.20 12.76
C LYS A 211 -2.08 -14.36 11.54
N PRO A 212 -2.17 -15.55 10.93
CA PRO A 212 -2.94 -15.76 9.71
C PRO A 212 -4.43 -15.39 9.85
N GLU A 213 -5.03 -15.62 11.00
CA GLU A 213 -6.41 -15.21 11.28
C GLU A 213 -6.59 -13.69 11.25
N LYS A 214 -5.58 -12.94 11.74
CA LYS A 214 -5.61 -11.48 11.68
C LYS A 214 -5.44 -10.97 10.25
N ILE A 215 -4.58 -11.60 9.45
CA ILE A 215 -4.44 -11.29 8.03
C ILE A 215 -5.79 -11.49 7.32
N ALA A 216 -6.41 -12.66 7.48
CA ALA A 216 -7.70 -12.97 6.86
C ALA A 216 -8.80 -11.95 7.26
N SER A 217 -8.85 -11.58 8.55
CA SER A 217 -9.78 -10.55 9.04
C SER A 217 -9.53 -9.18 8.39
N LEU A 218 -8.27 -8.76 8.29
CA LEU A 218 -7.91 -7.48 7.66
C LEU A 218 -8.28 -7.48 6.16
N GLU A 219 -8.01 -8.59 5.45
CA GLU A 219 -8.31 -8.75 4.02
C GLU A 219 -9.83 -8.73 3.77
N GLU A 220 -10.62 -9.45 4.56
CA GLU A 220 -12.07 -9.44 4.48
C GLU A 220 -12.64 -8.04 4.71
N ASN A 221 -12.17 -7.36 5.75
CA ASN A 221 -12.65 -6.02 6.07
C ASN A 221 -12.19 -4.97 5.05
N ALA A 222 -10.98 -5.08 4.50
CA ALA A 222 -10.51 -4.24 3.40
C ALA A 222 -11.40 -4.41 2.16
N GLY A 223 -11.76 -5.65 1.84
CA GLY A 223 -12.69 -5.96 0.74
C GLY A 223 -14.07 -5.33 0.91
N LYS A 224 -14.61 -5.31 2.12
CA LYS A 224 -15.90 -4.63 2.42
C LYS A 224 -15.84 -3.11 2.21
N MET A 225 -14.64 -2.52 2.23
CA MET A 225 -14.42 -1.09 1.98
C MET A 225 -14.09 -0.78 0.51
N ALA A 226 -13.93 -1.79 -0.34
CA ALA A 226 -13.70 -1.60 -1.76
C ALA A 226 -14.89 -0.89 -2.42
N LEU A 227 -14.60 0.10 -3.23
CA LEU A 227 -15.59 0.80 -4.06
C LEU A 227 -15.25 0.55 -5.54
N PRO A 228 -15.65 -0.62 -6.07
CA PRO A 228 -15.43 -0.95 -7.48
C PRO A 228 -16.22 0.00 -8.38
N ASP A 229 -15.85 0.05 -9.65
CA ASP A 229 -16.54 0.85 -10.66
C ASP A 229 -16.54 2.38 -10.43
N ALA A 230 -15.64 2.91 -9.61
CA ALA A 230 -15.60 4.34 -9.31
C ALA A 230 -15.51 5.20 -10.58
N ALA A 231 -14.69 4.81 -11.55
CA ALA A 231 -14.57 5.52 -12.83
C ALA A 231 -15.91 5.56 -13.59
N ARG A 232 -16.65 4.43 -13.63
CA ARG A 232 -17.96 4.36 -14.26
C ARG A 232 -18.97 5.22 -13.52
N LYS A 233 -19.05 5.13 -12.20
CA LYS A 233 -19.95 5.97 -11.38
C LYS A 233 -19.69 7.45 -11.59
N ILE A 234 -18.42 7.87 -11.70
CA ILE A 234 -18.08 9.27 -12.00
C ILE A 234 -18.56 9.66 -13.40
N ALA A 235 -18.37 8.80 -14.40
CA ALA A 235 -18.87 9.05 -15.76
C ALA A 235 -20.40 9.15 -15.78
N ASP A 236 -21.10 8.27 -15.06
CA ASP A 236 -22.57 8.29 -14.95
C ASP A 236 -23.07 9.62 -14.34
N GLU A 237 -22.36 10.18 -13.34
CA GLU A 237 -22.69 11.51 -12.81
C GLU A 237 -22.47 12.62 -13.82
N ILE A 238 -21.43 12.53 -14.66
CA ILE A 238 -21.20 13.49 -15.74
C ILE A 238 -22.33 13.44 -16.78
N TYR A 239 -22.76 12.22 -17.17
CA TYR A 239 -23.85 12.06 -18.15
C TYR A 239 -25.19 12.60 -17.66
N LYS A 240 -25.43 12.70 -16.35
CA LYS A 240 -26.65 13.34 -15.79
C LYS A 240 -26.65 14.86 -15.95
N LEU A 241 -25.51 15.47 -16.25
CA LEU A 241 -25.34 16.93 -16.36
C LEU A 241 -25.39 17.43 -17.81
N VAL A 242 -25.46 16.52 -18.78
CA VAL A 242 -25.51 16.79 -20.23
C VAL A 242 -26.86 16.42 -20.76
#